data_04be3d0126495d138f48b28a86e7e6da
#
_entry.id   04be3d0126495d138f48b28a86e7e6da
#
_cell.length_a   1.000
_cell.length_b   1.000
_cell.length_c   1.000
_cell.angle_alpha   90.00
_cell.angle_beta   90.00
_cell.angle_gamma   90.00
#
_symmetry.space_group_name_H-M   'P 1'
#
loop_
_entity.id
_entity.type
_entity.pdbx_description
1 polymer ?
#
loop_
_entity_poly.entity_id
_entity_poly.type
_entity_poly.pdbx_seq_one_letter_code
_entity_poly.pdbx_strand_id
1 'polypeptide(L)'
;MKIGFIGLGNMGAHMAHNLAKAGHTVLGFDTQVLKVEMVEILPTARDCVQTAEVVITMLPNGEILKSVANETIKYMKQGSVFLDCSTVDVASAKIVAEISRSHTIIALDAPVSGGIGGAK
;
A
#
# COMPACT_ATOMS: atom_id res chain seq x y z
N MET A 1 -6.23 -14.01 -0.37
CA MET A 1 -5.37 -13.16 -1.20
C MET A 1 -4.23 -12.63 -0.35
N LYS A 2 -3.04 -12.55 -0.90
CA LYS A 2 -1.89 -11.98 -0.19
C LYS A 2 -1.76 -10.50 -0.53
N ILE A 3 -1.78 -9.65 0.47
CA ILE A 3 -1.80 -8.19 0.33
C ILE A 3 -0.59 -7.60 1.05
N GLY A 4 0.16 -6.75 0.36
CA GLY A 4 1.19 -5.91 0.98
C GLY A 4 0.56 -4.57 1.34
N PHE A 5 0.72 -4.12 2.57
CA PHE A 5 0.13 -2.86 3.03
C PHE A 5 1.21 -1.94 3.58
N ILE A 6 1.39 -0.80 2.95
CA ILE A 6 2.42 0.17 3.33
C ILE A 6 1.76 1.46 3.80
N GLY A 7 2.08 1.85 5.03
CA GLY A 7 1.47 3.00 5.67
C GLY A 7 0.40 2.58 6.67
N LEU A 8 0.80 2.40 7.93
CA LEU A 8 -0.06 1.87 8.99
C LEU A 8 -0.37 2.91 10.06
N GLY A 9 -0.60 4.15 9.63
CA GLY A 9 -1.16 5.19 10.51
C GLY A 9 -2.59 4.84 10.90
N ASN A 10 -3.30 5.77 11.53
CA ASN A 10 -4.65 5.47 12.05
C ASN A 10 -5.57 4.84 11.00
N MET A 11 -5.67 5.46 9.82
CA MET A 11 -6.54 4.94 8.77
C MET A 11 -6.00 3.66 8.15
N GLY A 12 -4.70 3.63 7.84
CA GLY A 12 -4.07 2.46 7.23
C GLY A 12 -4.15 1.24 8.13
N ALA A 13 -3.93 1.41 9.44
CA ALA A 13 -4.01 0.31 10.38
C ALA A 13 -5.41 -0.30 10.44
N HIS A 14 -6.46 0.54 10.44
CA HIS A 14 -7.84 0.06 10.40
C HIS A 14 -8.13 -0.72 9.12
N MET A 15 -7.69 -0.21 7.98
CA MET A 15 -7.89 -0.87 6.69
C MET A 15 -7.19 -2.23 6.65
N ALA A 16 -5.93 -2.27 7.08
CA ALA A 16 -5.14 -3.50 7.09
C ALA A 16 -5.77 -4.55 8.01
N HIS A 17 -6.19 -4.14 9.20
CA HIS A 17 -6.84 -5.02 10.15
C HIS A 17 -8.14 -5.60 9.57
N ASN A 18 -8.96 -4.76 8.94
CA ASN A 18 -10.21 -5.20 8.34
C ASN A 18 -9.99 -6.20 7.21
N LEU A 19 -8.95 -6.00 6.40
CA LEU A 19 -8.60 -6.95 5.35
C LEU A 19 -8.17 -8.30 5.95
N ALA A 20 -7.38 -8.28 7.01
CA ALA A 20 -6.98 -9.51 7.69
C ALA A 20 -8.17 -10.23 8.31
N LYS A 21 -9.11 -9.50 8.89
CA LYS A 21 -10.35 -10.08 9.43
C LYS A 21 -11.19 -10.73 8.35
N ALA A 22 -11.13 -10.22 7.14
CA ALA A 22 -11.87 -10.77 6.00
C ALA A 22 -11.24 -12.04 5.43
N GLY A 23 -10.12 -12.49 5.97
CA GLY A 23 -9.47 -13.73 5.56
C GLY A 23 -8.26 -13.57 4.65
N HIS A 24 -7.84 -12.34 4.38
CA HIS A 24 -6.64 -12.10 3.57
C HIS A 24 -5.38 -12.18 4.42
N THR A 25 -4.28 -12.59 3.79
CA THR A 25 -2.96 -12.53 4.42
C THR A 25 -2.39 -11.14 4.17
N VAL A 26 -2.22 -10.35 5.23
CA VAL A 26 -1.74 -8.98 5.13
C VAL A 26 -0.33 -8.87 5.69
N LEU A 27 0.60 -8.44 4.83
CA LEU A 27 1.98 -8.16 5.19
C LEU A 27 2.14 -6.65 5.22
N GLY A 28 2.48 -6.10 6.37
CA GLY A 28 2.50 -4.65 6.57
C GLY A 28 3.87 -4.07 6.85
N PHE A 29 4.06 -2.82 6.47
CA PHE A 29 5.24 -2.05 6.79
C PHE A 29 4.90 -0.60 7.09
N ASP A 30 5.54 -0.05 8.11
CA ASP A 30 5.46 1.36 8.46
C ASP A 30 6.75 1.74 9.19
N THR A 31 7.21 2.98 9.01
CA THR A 31 8.46 3.43 9.64
C THR A 31 8.33 3.60 11.15
N GLN A 32 7.12 3.77 11.66
CA GLN A 32 6.87 4.06 13.08
C GLN A 32 5.98 3.03 13.77
N VAL A 33 5.05 2.43 13.04
CA VAL A 33 4.12 1.45 13.61
C VAL A 33 4.74 0.06 13.54
N LEU A 34 4.91 -0.58 14.69
CA LEU A 34 5.58 -1.88 14.79
C LEU A 34 4.63 -3.03 15.03
N LYS A 35 3.34 -2.76 15.25
CA LYS A 35 2.35 -3.80 15.52
C LYS A 35 0.95 -3.37 15.12
N VAL A 36 0.28 -4.23 14.35
CA VAL A 36 -1.14 -4.10 14.04
C VAL A 36 -1.74 -5.50 14.20
N GLU A 37 -2.86 -5.59 14.92
CA GLU A 37 -3.50 -6.87 15.19
C GLU A 37 -3.86 -7.59 13.89
N MET A 38 -3.54 -8.89 13.81
CA MET A 38 -3.77 -9.78 12.68
C MET A 38 -2.95 -9.45 11.42
N VAL A 39 -2.07 -8.47 11.48
CA VAL A 39 -1.20 -8.09 10.35
C VAL A 39 0.23 -8.47 10.68
N GLU A 40 0.89 -9.15 9.76
CA GLU A 40 2.30 -9.49 9.91
C GLU A 40 3.16 -8.29 9.50
N ILE A 41 3.84 -7.67 10.46
CA ILE A 41 4.71 -6.53 10.20
C ILE A 41 6.09 -7.03 9.80
N LEU A 42 6.57 -6.59 8.63
CA LEU A 42 7.87 -7.00 8.10
C LEU A 42 8.87 -5.85 8.22
N PRO A 43 10.18 -6.16 8.21
CA PRO A 43 11.20 -5.13 8.44
C PRO A 43 11.40 -4.14 7.30
N THR A 44 10.97 -4.48 6.08
CA THR A 44 11.11 -3.58 4.93
C THR A 44 9.85 -3.59 4.06
N ALA A 45 9.62 -2.49 3.35
CA ALA A 45 8.52 -2.42 2.38
C ALA A 45 8.73 -3.42 1.24
N ARG A 46 9.97 -3.64 0.83
CA ARG A 46 10.30 -4.63 -0.20
C ARG A 46 9.78 -6.02 0.16
N ASP A 47 9.96 -6.45 1.42
CA ASP A 47 9.50 -7.76 1.86
C ASP A 47 7.98 -7.89 1.74
N CYS A 48 7.25 -6.81 1.95
CA CYS A 48 5.79 -6.80 1.87
C CYS A 48 5.27 -6.98 0.45
N VAL A 49 6.01 -6.54 -0.55
CA VAL A 49 5.50 -6.46 -1.92
C VAL A 49 5.92 -7.64 -2.80
N GLN A 50 6.99 -8.35 -2.45
CA GLN A 50 7.58 -9.38 -3.33
C GLN A 50 6.64 -10.53 -3.65
N THR A 51 5.78 -10.91 -2.73
CA THR A 51 4.85 -12.03 -2.92
C THR A 51 3.39 -11.58 -2.97
N ALA A 52 3.12 -10.29 -2.84
CA ALA A 52 1.76 -9.79 -2.80
C ALA A 52 1.08 -9.80 -4.18
N GLU A 53 -0.20 -10.09 -4.20
CA GLU A 53 -1.03 -9.97 -5.39
C GLU A 53 -1.51 -8.53 -5.56
N VAL A 54 -1.72 -7.84 -4.44
CA VAL A 54 -2.12 -6.44 -4.39
C VAL A 54 -1.24 -5.75 -3.36
N VAL A 55 -0.71 -4.59 -3.71
CA VAL A 55 0.00 -3.71 -2.77
C VAL A 55 -0.86 -2.48 -2.56
N ILE A 56 -1.19 -2.20 -1.31
CA ILE A 56 -2.00 -1.04 -0.94
C ILE A 56 -1.12 -0.04 -0.19
N THR A 57 -1.22 1.23 -0.55
CA THR A 57 -0.51 2.30 0.13
C THR A 57 -1.50 3.28 0.74
N MET A 58 -1.20 3.75 1.95
CA MET A 58 -1.95 4.80 2.63
C MET A 58 -0.95 5.74 3.28
N LEU A 59 -0.46 6.69 2.51
CA LEU A 59 0.68 7.53 2.85
C LEU A 59 0.28 9.00 2.98
N PRO A 60 1.04 9.80 3.74
CA PRO A 60 0.61 11.16 4.08
C PRO A 60 0.69 12.18 2.95
N ASN A 61 1.55 11.95 1.93
CA ASN A 61 1.68 12.91 0.83
C ASN A 61 2.30 12.28 -0.41
N GLY A 62 2.31 13.03 -1.51
CA GLY A 62 2.80 12.55 -2.80
C GLY A 62 4.29 12.28 -2.85
N GLU A 63 5.10 13.04 -2.11
CA GLU A 63 6.55 12.83 -2.08
C GLU A 63 6.90 11.47 -1.48
N ILE A 64 6.23 11.13 -0.38
CA ILE A 64 6.43 9.84 0.27
C ILE A 64 5.90 8.72 -0.63
N LEU A 65 4.75 8.91 -1.26
CA LEU A 65 4.20 7.93 -2.19
C LEU A 65 5.18 7.65 -3.35
N LYS A 66 5.75 8.68 -3.96
CA LYS A 66 6.71 8.51 -5.04
C LYS A 66 7.95 7.75 -4.59
N SER A 67 8.45 8.08 -3.41
CA SER A 67 9.61 7.40 -2.84
C SER A 67 9.33 5.92 -2.62
N VAL A 68 8.18 5.59 -2.04
CA VAL A 68 7.78 4.21 -1.80
C VAL A 68 7.58 3.47 -3.12
N ALA A 69 6.96 4.10 -4.11
CA ALA A 69 6.75 3.48 -5.42
C ALA A 69 8.09 3.16 -6.09
N ASN A 70 9.05 4.07 -6.04
CA ASN A 70 10.38 3.83 -6.60
C ASN A 70 11.09 2.67 -5.92
N GLU A 71 10.91 2.50 -4.62
CA GLU A 71 11.56 1.42 -3.89
C GLU A 71 10.90 0.07 -4.06
N THR A 72 9.58 0.04 -4.26
CA THR A 72 8.81 -1.20 -4.13
C THR A 72 8.33 -1.79 -5.45
N ILE A 73 7.92 -0.96 -6.40
CA ILE A 73 7.27 -1.47 -7.63
C ILE A 73 8.20 -2.41 -8.40
N LYS A 74 9.49 -2.11 -8.44
CA LYS A 74 10.47 -2.96 -9.15
C LYS A 74 10.61 -4.37 -8.56
N TYR A 75 10.17 -4.56 -7.31
CA TYR A 75 10.21 -5.88 -6.65
C TYR A 75 8.88 -6.60 -6.67
N MET A 76 7.82 -5.97 -7.16
CA MET A 76 6.49 -6.58 -7.23
C MET A 76 6.43 -7.64 -8.33
N LYS A 77 5.54 -8.61 -8.15
CA LYS A 77 5.29 -9.61 -9.19
C LYS A 77 4.65 -8.95 -10.40
N GLN A 78 5.09 -9.32 -11.59
CA GLN A 78 4.45 -8.83 -12.83
C GLN A 78 2.97 -9.20 -12.83
N GLY A 79 2.15 -8.26 -13.26
CA GLY A 79 0.70 -8.45 -13.30
C GLY A 79 -0.02 -8.19 -11.99
N SER A 80 0.72 -7.92 -10.90
CA SER A 80 0.09 -7.55 -9.64
C SER A 80 -0.40 -6.11 -9.67
N VAL A 81 -1.17 -5.72 -8.67
CA VAL A 81 -1.84 -4.41 -8.60
C VAL A 81 -1.20 -3.55 -7.53
N PHE A 82 -0.90 -2.31 -7.87
CA PHE A 82 -0.51 -1.26 -6.93
C PHE A 82 -1.70 -0.34 -6.74
N LEU A 83 -2.34 -0.41 -5.59
CA LEU A 83 -3.56 0.34 -5.27
C LEU A 83 -3.22 1.43 -4.25
N ASP A 84 -3.24 2.68 -4.68
CA ASP A 84 -2.99 3.80 -3.78
C ASP A 84 -4.31 4.34 -3.23
N CYS A 85 -4.46 4.30 -1.92
CA CYS A 85 -5.60 4.85 -1.20
C CYS A 85 -5.29 6.21 -0.57
N SER A 86 -4.08 6.72 -0.76
CA SER A 86 -3.68 8.02 -0.24
C SER A 86 -4.39 9.15 -1.00
N THR A 87 -4.59 10.29 -0.35
CA THR A 87 -5.06 11.49 -1.02
C THR A 87 -3.84 12.30 -1.44
N VAL A 88 -3.47 12.24 -2.72
CA VAL A 88 -2.28 12.90 -3.24
C VAL A 88 -2.61 13.71 -4.50
N ASP A 89 -1.68 14.56 -4.91
CA ASP A 89 -1.84 15.38 -6.10
C ASP A 89 -1.77 14.53 -7.39
N VAL A 90 -2.34 15.07 -8.46
CA VAL A 90 -2.44 14.38 -9.75
C VAL A 90 -1.05 14.11 -10.34
N ALA A 91 -0.10 15.03 -10.17
CA ALA A 91 1.25 14.85 -10.71
C ALA A 91 1.95 13.64 -10.08
N SER A 92 1.82 13.46 -8.77
CA SER A 92 2.39 12.30 -8.06
C SER A 92 1.73 10.99 -8.52
N ALA A 93 0.41 10.99 -8.67
CA ALA A 93 -0.32 9.81 -9.13
C ALA A 93 0.12 9.41 -10.55
N LYS A 94 0.34 10.38 -11.43
CA LYS A 94 0.82 10.10 -12.79
C LYS A 94 2.20 9.47 -12.80
N ILE A 95 3.11 9.95 -11.94
CA ILE A 95 4.46 9.40 -11.83
C ILE A 95 4.40 7.94 -11.38
N VAL A 96 3.58 7.65 -10.38
CA VAL A 96 3.40 6.27 -9.89
C VAL A 96 2.84 5.38 -11.02
N ALA A 97 1.88 5.87 -11.79
CA ALA A 97 1.32 5.12 -12.92
C ALA A 97 2.39 4.81 -13.97
N GLU A 98 3.29 5.74 -14.25
CA GLU A 98 4.38 5.53 -15.19
C GLU A 98 5.37 4.49 -14.71
N ILE A 99 5.77 4.56 -13.43
CA ILE A 99 6.66 3.57 -12.83
C ILE A 99 6.02 2.18 -12.90
N SER A 100 4.75 2.09 -12.55
CA SER A 100 4.01 0.82 -12.57
C SER A 100 3.98 0.21 -13.96
N ARG A 101 3.67 1.02 -14.95
CA ARG A 101 3.60 0.56 -16.36
C ARG A 101 4.95 0.04 -16.84
N SER A 102 6.04 0.70 -16.43
CA SER A 102 7.40 0.28 -16.81
C SER A 102 7.76 -1.10 -16.26
N HIS A 103 7.08 -1.55 -15.21
CA HIS A 103 7.36 -2.83 -14.55
C HIS A 103 6.21 -3.85 -14.74
N THR A 104 5.29 -3.58 -15.63
CA THR A 104 4.12 -4.45 -15.91
C THR A 104 3.26 -4.62 -14.64
N ILE A 105 3.05 -3.54 -13.91
CA ILE A 105 2.20 -3.47 -12.74
C ILE A 105 0.97 -2.63 -13.06
N ILE A 106 -0.20 -3.08 -12.60
CA ILE A 106 -1.45 -2.35 -12.78
C ILE A 106 -1.58 -1.33 -11.65
N ALA A 107 -1.61 -0.06 -12.00
CA ALA A 107 -1.77 1.02 -11.03
C ALA A 107 -3.23 1.45 -10.96
N LEU A 108 -3.78 1.48 -9.74
CA LEU A 108 -5.12 1.99 -9.47
C LEU A 108 -5.04 3.05 -8.39
N ASP A 109 -5.94 4.01 -8.46
CA ASP A 109 -6.01 5.11 -7.51
C ASP A 109 -7.42 5.14 -6.93
N ALA A 110 -7.53 5.00 -5.61
CA ALA A 110 -8.82 4.93 -4.91
C ALA A 110 -8.74 5.71 -3.61
N PRO A 111 -8.71 7.05 -3.67
CA PRO A 111 -8.60 7.87 -2.46
C PRO A 111 -9.72 7.58 -1.47
N VAL A 112 -9.35 7.47 -0.20
CA VAL A 112 -10.30 7.21 0.87
C VAL A 112 -10.89 8.51 1.37
N SER A 113 -12.20 8.52 1.59
CA SER A 113 -12.91 9.65 2.19
C SER A 113 -13.64 9.19 3.45
N GLY A 114 -14.10 10.15 4.27
CA GLY A 114 -14.79 9.83 5.52
C GLY A 114 -13.86 9.57 6.72
N GLY A 115 -12.56 9.75 6.56
CA GLY A 115 -11.58 9.61 7.62
C GLY A 115 -11.58 8.23 8.24
N ILE A 116 -11.24 8.14 9.53
CA ILE A 116 -11.15 6.87 10.25
C ILE A 116 -12.49 6.13 10.25
N GLY A 117 -13.59 6.87 10.36
CA GLY A 117 -14.92 6.28 10.32
C GLY A 117 -15.20 5.58 9.01
N GLY A 118 -14.79 6.17 7.89
CA GLY A 118 -14.94 5.56 6.57
C GLY A 118 -14.06 4.34 6.35
N ALA A 119 -12.91 4.26 7.03
CA ALA A 119 -11.98 3.13 6.91
C ALA A 119 -12.47 1.88 7.64
N LYS A 120 -13.35 2.04 8.60
CA LYS A 120 -13.90 0.92 9.34
C LYS A 120 -14.98 0.22 8.54
#